data_bd4d5411f2c7003c0903f1a0047ab91d
#
_entry.id   bd4d5411f2c7003c0903f1a0047ab91d
#
_cell.length_a   1.000
_cell.length_b   1.000
_cell.length_c   1.000
_cell.angle_alpha   90.00
_cell.angle_beta   90.00
_cell.angle_gamma   90.00
#
_symmetry.space_group_name_H-M   'P 1'
#
loop_
_entity.id
_entity.type
_entity.pdbx_description
1 polymer ?
#
loop_
_entity_poly.entity_id
_entity_poly.type
_entity_poly.pdbx_seq_one_letter_code
_entity_poly.pdbx_strand_id
1 'polypeptide(L)'
;MYQASLNGPGAAPVWAVVDVFQAIADSLQARFHTVQVRGEVAGFSRAPSGHCYFSIKDATGQLRCAMFRRAAQNLDFSPRDGDLVELQGQLGVYEQRGDLQLIVEKLQRAGQGSWMEQFLRLKERLQAQGLFAAERK
;
A
#
# COMPACT_ATOMS: atom_id res chain seq x y z
N MET A 1 -4.52 16.48 19.55
CA MET A 1 -4.90 16.88 20.90
C MET A 1 -5.59 15.77 21.63
N TYR A 2 -5.25 15.65 22.87
CA TYR A 2 -5.83 14.61 23.70
C TYR A 2 -5.92 15.06 25.15
N GLN A 3 -6.67 14.34 25.94
CA GLN A 3 -6.67 14.52 27.38
C GLN A 3 -6.81 13.16 28.03
N ALA A 4 -6.20 13.00 29.19
CA ALA A 4 -6.33 11.78 29.95
C ALA A 4 -7.73 11.72 30.55
N SER A 5 -8.43 10.62 30.37
CA SER A 5 -9.75 10.39 30.93
C SER A 5 -9.91 8.89 31.19
N LEU A 6 -11.17 8.43 31.24
CA LEU A 6 -11.43 7.04 31.58
C LEU A 6 -10.68 6.69 32.87
N ASN A 7 -9.83 5.80 32.92
CA ASN A 7 -9.23 5.20 34.11
C ASN A 7 -8.37 6.13 34.99
N GLY A 8 -8.37 7.45 34.74
CA GLY A 8 -7.67 8.39 35.59
C GLY A 8 -6.16 8.42 35.34
N PRO A 9 -5.37 8.85 36.35
CA PRO A 9 -3.94 9.01 36.18
C PRO A 9 -3.26 7.74 35.67
N GLY A 10 -2.37 7.87 34.73
CA GLY A 10 -1.68 6.74 34.12
C GLY A 10 -2.44 6.09 32.97
N ALA A 11 -3.65 6.50 32.71
CA ALA A 11 -4.40 6.01 31.56
C ALA A 11 -3.80 6.52 30.27
N ALA A 12 -4.02 5.78 29.17
CA ALA A 12 -3.61 6.24 27.85
C ALA A 12 -4.32 7.55 27.48
N PRO A 13 -3.65 8.43 26.74
CA PRO A 13 -4.29 9.67 26.31
C PRO A 13 -5.50 9.40 25.43
N VAL A 14 -6.43 10.34 25.46
CA VAL A 14 -7.62 10.29 24.61
C VAL A 14 -7.36 11.13 23.37
N TRP A 15 -7.55 10.53 22.19
CA TRP A 15 -7.28 11.16 20.91
C TRP A 15 -8.56 11.42 20.16
N ALA A 16 -8.59 12.49 19.37
CA ALA A 16 -9.59 12.61 18.33
C ALA A 16 -9.26 11.61 17.22
N VAL A 17 -10.27 11.15 16.51
CA VAL A 17 -10.07 10.17 15.44
C VAL A 17 -9.07 10.67 14.39
N VAL A 18 -9.23 11.92 13.96
CA VAL A 18 -8.35 12.50 12.95
C VAL A 18 -6.90 12.55 13.44
N ASP A 19 -6.70 12.80 14.73
CA ASP A 19 -5.35 12.88 15.29
C ASP A 19 -4.68 11.52 15.31
N VAL A 20 -5.43 10.45 15.56
CA VAL A 20 -4.90 9.09 15.49
C VAL A 20 -4.44 8.79 14.06
N PHE A 21 -5.27 9.09 13.07
CA PHE A 21 -4.92 8.83 11.68
C PHE A 21 -3.71 9.65 11.25
N GLN A 22 -3.64 10.91 11.68
CA GLN A 22 -2.50 11.76 11.33
C GLN A 22 -1.21 11.22 11.96
N ALA A 23 -1.28 10.80 13.20
CA ALA A 23 -0.10 10.24 13.88
C ALA A 23 0.36 8.96 13.18
N ILE A 24 -0.57 8.10 12.76
CA ILE A 24 -0.21 6.89 12.02
C ILE A 24 0.43 7.25 10.68
N ALA A 25 -0.16 8.19 9.96
CA ALA A 25 0.37 8.63 8.66
C ALA A 25 1.79 9.20 8.82
N ASP A 26 2.01 10.02 9.84
CA ASP A 26 3.33 10.58 10.10
C ASP A 26 4.34 9.49 10.43
N SER A 27 3.94 8.50 11.20
CA SER A 27 4.81 7.37 11.55
C SER A 27 5.16 6.54 10.32
N LEU A 28 4.20 6.33 9.42
CA LEU A 28 4.45 5.60 8.19
C LEU A 28 5.45 6.34 7.32
N GLN A 29 5.28 7.64 7.14
CA GLN A 29 6.19 8.44 6.34
C GLN A 29 7.60 8.47 6.93
N ALA A 30 7.71 8.60 8.24
CA ALA A 30 9.00 8.63 8.91
C ALA A 30 9.74 7.30 8.77
N ARG A 31 9.01 6.20 8.78
CA ARG A 31 9.61 4.86 8.75
C ARG A 31 9.88 4.37 7.33
N PHE A 32 8.97 4.64 6.40
CA PHE A 32 9.05 4.04 5.08
C PHE A 32 9.51 5.00 3.98
N HIS A 33 9.38 6.33 4.19
CA HIS A 33 9.68 7.32 3.16
C HIS A 33 9.05 6.92 1.82
N THR A 34 9.86 6.44 0.89
CA THR A 34 9.40 5.95 -0.40
C THR A 34 9.55 4.44 -0.44
N VAL A 35 8.51 3.74 -0.87
CA VAL A 35 8.54 2.29 -0.98
C VAL A 35 8.35 1.87 -2.42
N GLN A 36 8.91 0.70 -2.75
CA GLN A 36 8.70 0.05 -4.03
C GLN A 36 7.99 -1.26 -3.79
N VAL A 37 6.94 -1.51 -4.57
CA VAL A 37 6.08 -2.68 -4.38
C VAL A 37 5.86 -3.34 -5.74
N ARG A 38 5.86 -4.67 -5.75
CA ARG A 38 5.54 -5.47 -6.93
C ARG A 38 4.25 -6.20 -6.69
N GLY A 39 3.49 -6.36 -7.76
CA GLY A 39 2.28 -7.13 -7.66
C GLY A 39 1.44 -7.05 -8.91
N GLU A 40 0.26 -7.61 -8.82
CA GLU A 40 -0.70 -7.69 -9.91
C GLU A 40 -1.78 -6.64 -9.73
N VAL A 41 -2.08 -5.91 -10.79
CA VAL A 41 -3.13 -4.89 -10.77
C VAL A 41 -4.50 -5.53 -10.72
N ALA A 42 -5.37 -5.00 -9.88
CA ALA A 42 -6.75 -5.43 -9.77
C ALA A 42 -7.67 -4.22 -9.59
N GLY A 43 -8.82 -4.25 -10.24
CA GLY A 43 -9.84 -3.22 -10.08
C GLY A 43 -9.42 -1.85 -10.58
N PHE A 44 -8.68 -1.80 -11.66
CA PHE A 44 -8.19 -0.54 -12.19
C PHE A 44 -9.34 0.32 -12.74
N SER A 45 -9.39 1.56 -12.28
CA SER A 45 -10.36 2.53 -12.78
C SER A 45 -9.73 3.90 -12.93
N ARG A 46 -10.14 4.62 -13.95
CA ARG A 46 -9.69 5.98 -14.21
C ARG A 46 -10.88 6.92 -14.08
N ALA A 47 -10.79 7.85 -13.13
CA ALA A 47 -11.83 8.85 -12.93
C ALA A 47 -11.79 9.89 -14.07
N PRO A 48 -12.91 10.60 -14.31
CA PRO A 48 -12.91 11.67 -15.33
C PRO A 48 -11.86 12.75 -15.05
N SER A 49 -11.48 12.94 -13.79
CA SER A 49 -10.43 13.88 -13.41
C SER A 49 -9.04 13.45 -13.86
N GLY A 50 -8.88 12.20 -14.30
CA GLY A 50 -7.59 11.63 -14.66
C GLY A 50 -6.89 10.88 -13.52
N HIS A 51 -7.45 10.91 -12.32
CA HIS A 51 -6.92 10.11 -11.21
C HIS A 51 -7.23 8.64 -11.43
N CYS A 52 -6.30 7.78 -11.05
CA CYS A 52 -6.46 6.34 -11.20
C CYS A 52 -6.50 5.68 -9.84
N TYR A 53 -7.37 4.69 -9.71
CA TYR A 53 -7.54 3.93 -8.46
C TYR A 53 -7.52 2.45 -8.79
N PHE A 54 -6.82 1.69 -7.99
CA PHE A 54 -6.70 0.25 -8.18
C PHE A 54 -6.17 -0.39 -6.91
N SER A 55 -6.07 -1.69 -6.92
CA SER A 55 -5.35 -2.43 -5.89
C SER A 55 -4.19 -3.15 -6.53
N ILE A 56 -3.15 -3.38 -5.74
CA ILE A 56 -2.07 -4.26 -6.12
C ILE A 56 -2.09 -5.45 -5.18
N LYS A 57 -1.95 -6.64 -5.73
CA LYS A 57 -2.07 -7.85 -4.92
C LYS A 57 -0.97 -8.84 -5.26
N ASP A 58 -0.68 -9.69 -4.31
CA ASP A 58 0.16 -10.87 -4.48
C ASP A 58 -0.59 -12.10 -3.95
N ALA A 59 0.13 -13.16 -3.65
CA ALA A 59 -0.51 -14.41 -3.22
C ALA A 59 -1.29 -14.27 -1.91
N THR A 60 -0.91 -13.34 -1.05
CA THR A 60 -1.46 -13.30 0.31
C THR A 60 -2.00 -11.94 0.72
N GLY A 61 -1.71 -10.90 -0.01
CA GLY A 61 -2.09 -9.56 0.42
C GLY A 61 -2.58 -8.69 -0.71
N GLN A 62 -3.20 -7.59 -0.31
CA GLN A 62 -3.75 -6.61 -1.23
C GLN A 62 -3.56 -5.24 -0.64
N LEU A 63 -3.15 -4.29 -1.47
CA LEU A 63 -2.90 -2.91 -1.06
C LEU A 63 -3.63 -1.97 -2.00
N ARG A 64 -4.42 -1.07 -1.43
CA ARG A 64 -5.12 -0.05 -2.21
C ARG A 64 -4.12 0.99 -2.71
N CYS A 65 -4.32 1.43 -3.94
CA CYS A 65 -3.44 2.39 -4.59
C CYS A 65 -4.24 3.53 -5.19
N ALA A 66 -3.67 4.72 -5.12
CA ALA A 66 -4.19 5.89 -5.82
C ALA A 66 -3.04 6.53 -6.57
N MET A 67 -3.26 6.84 -7.84
CA MET A 67 -2.28 7.50 -8.68
C MET A 67 -2.93 8.76 -9.21
N PHE A 68 -2.48 9.91 -8.75
CA PHE A 68 -3.11 11.16 -9.11
C PHE A 68 -2.74 11.56 -10.53
N ARG A 69 -3.54 12.45 -11.10
CA ARG A 69 -3.46 12.80 -12.51
C ARG A 69 -2.05 13.12 -12.99
N ARG A 70 -1.30 13.91 -12.21
CA ARG A 70 0.06 14.30 -12.61
C ARG A 70 0.95 13.07 -12.82
N ALA A 71 0.90 12.15 -11.88
CA ALA A 71 1.69 10.91 -12.00
C ALA A 71 1.13 10.02 -13.11
N ALA A 72 -0.19 9.94 -13.23
CA ALA A 72 -0.83 9.10 -14.25
C ALA A 72 -0.51 9.57 -15.66
N GLN A 73 -0.31 10.87 -15.87
CA GLN A 73 0.06 11.41 -17.18
C GLN A 73 1.43 10.93 -17.66
N ASN A 74 2.27 10.48 -16.76
CA ASN A 74 3.60 10.00 -17.11
C ASN A 74 3.64 8.51 -17.42
N LEU A 75 2.49 7.84 -17.38
CA LEU A 75 2.43 6.42 -17.73
C LEU A 75 2.69 6.24 -19.23
N ASP A 76 3.50 5.25 -19.56
CA ASP A 76 3.80 4.91 -20.94
C ASP A 76 2.95 3.74 -21.44
N PHE A 77 2.01 3.27 -20.63
CA PHE A 77 1.06 2.23 -21.02
C PHE A 77 -0.20 2.37 -20.18
N SER A 78 -1.26 1.68 -20.58
CA SER A 78 -2.52 1.65 -19.84
C SER A 78 -2.57 0.39 -18.98
N PRO A 79 -2.45 0.51 -17.65
CA PRO A 79 -2.54 -0.66 -16.79
C PRO A 79 -3.90 -1.33 -16.89
N ARG A 80 -3.89 -2.64 -16.83
CA ARG A 80 -5.09 -3.48 -16.86
C ARG A 80 -5.05 -4.46 -15.71
N ASP A 81 -6.21 -4.92 -15.32
CA ASP A 81 -6.30 -6.00 -14.33
C ASP A 81 -5.49 -7.20 -14.82
N GLY A 82 -4.68 -7.73 -13.93
CA GLY A 82 -3.80 -8.86 -14.24
C GLY A 82 -2.39 -8.47 -14.65
N ASP A 83 -2.14 -7.21 -14.94
CA ASP A 83 -0.79 -6.77 -15.28
C ASP A 83 0.13 -6.87 -14.07
N LEU A 84 1.33 -7.36 -14.31
CA LEU A 84 2.38 -7.40 -13.30
C LEU A 84 3.17 -6.10 -13.38
N VAL A 85 3.22 -5.38 -12.27
CA VAL A 85 3.81 -4.05 -12.25
C VAL A 85 4.73 -3.87 -11.05
N GLU A 86 5.59 -2.87 -11.16
CA GLU A 86 6.36 -2.34 -10.05
C GLU A 86 5.94 -0.90 -9.83
N LEU A 87 5.68 -0.56 -8.58
CA LEU A 87 5.24 0.78 -8.22
C LEU A 87 6.21 1.39 -7.22
N GLN A 88 6.27 2.70 -7.27
CA GLN A 88 6.99 3.48 -6.28
C GLN A 88 6.05 4.53 -5.74
N GLY A 89 6.02 4.69 -4.43
CA GLY A 89 5.16 5.69 -3.83
C GLY A 89 5.30 5.77 -2.33
N GLN A 90 4.35 6.41 -1.71
CA GLN A 90 4.34 6.65 -0.28
C GLN A 90 3.11 6.06 0.36
N LEU A 91 3.30 5.43 1.51
CA LEU A 91 2.19 4.89 2.28
C LEU A 91 1.50 5.99 3.05
N GLY A 92 0.19 5.89 3.14
CA GLY A 92 -0.62 6.83 3.88
C GLY A 92 -1.90 6.19 4.36
N VAL A 93 -2.70 6.98 5.05
CA VAL A 93 -3.99 6.55 5.56
C VAL A 93 -5.08 7.40 4.91
N TYR A 94 -6.07 6.73 4.34
CA TYR A 94 -7.25 7.42 3.84
C TYR A 94 -8.17 7.68 5.03
N GLU A 95 -8.15 8.92 5.51
CA GLU A 95 -8.76 9.25 6.81
C GLU A 95 -10.25 8.97 6.87
N GLN A 96 -10.96 9.15 5.77
CA GLN A 96 -12.41 8.97 5.76
C GLN A 96 -12.81 7.53 6.03
N ARG A 97 -11.94 6.56 5.70
CA ARG A 97 -12.21 5.14 5.92
C ARG A 97 -11.27 4.48 6.90
N GLY A 98 -10.16 5.15 7.23
CA GLY A 98 -9.12 4.52 8.03
C GLY A 98 -8.34 3.45 7.28
N ASP A 99 -8.36 3.48 5.96
CA ASP A 99 -7.69 2.48 5.13
C ASP A 99 -6.26 2.86 4.84
N LEU A 100 -5.39 1.86 4.88
CA LEU A 100 -4.02 2.02 4.39
C LEU A 100 -4.04 2.12 2.87
N GLN A 101 -3.28 3.04 2.32
CA GLN A 101 -3.17 3.17 0.87
C GLN A 101 -1.78 3.57 0.44
N LEU A 102 -1.45 3.26 -0.79
CA LEU A 102 -0.20 3.68 -1.43
C LEU A 102 -0.53 4.79 -2.42
N ILE A 103 0.11 5.94 -2.25
CA ILE A 103 0.03 7.02 -3.22
C ILE A 103 1.15 6.79 -4.22
N VAL A 104 0.80 6.40 -5.42
CA VAL A 104 1.74 5.93 -6.43
C VAL A 104 2.32 7.11 -7.17
N GLU A 105 3.64 7.23 -7.17
CA GLU A 105 4.37 8.27 -7.89
C GLU A 105 4.84 7.79 -9.25
N LYS A 106 5.22 6.51 -9.33
CA LYS A 106 5.70 5.89 -10.56
C LYS A 106 5.17 4.47 -10.65
N LEU A 107 4.84 4.06 -11.84
CA LEU A 107 4.38 2.72 -12.12
C LEU A 107 4.98 2.27 -13.44
N GLN A 108 5.54 1.09 -13.46
CA GLN A 108 6.10 0.53 -14.67
C GLN A 108 5.74 -0.93 -14.79
N ARG A 109 5.69 -1.39 -16.03
CA ARG A 109 5.44 -2.79 -16.31
C ARG A 109 6.66 -3.58 -15.86
N ALA A 110 6.44 -4.66 -15.12
CA ALA A 110 7.54 -5.52 -14.69
C ALA A 110 8.13 -6.24 -15.90
N GLY A 111 9.47 -6.38 -15.91
CA GLY A 111 10.15 -7.12 -16.96
C GLY A 111 9.70 -8.58 -16.91
N GLN A 112 9.31 -9.10 -18.08
CA GLN A 112 8.59 -10.37 -18.11
C GLN A 112 9.40 -11.55 -17.56
N GLY A 113 10.55 -11.80 -18.10
CA GLY A 113 11.33 -12.98 -17.68
C GLY A 113 11.92 -12.81 -16.28
N SER A 114 12.69 -11.76 -16.11
CA SER A 114 13.39 -11.49 -14.87
C SER A 114 12.44 -11.28 -13.70
N TRP A 115 11.36 -10.54 -13.93
CA TRP A 115 10.40 -10.27 -12.87
C TRP A 115 9.72 -11.55 -12.41
N MET A 116 9.27 -12.35 -13.35
CA MET A 116 8.56 -13.59 -13.03
C MET A 116 9.44 -14.52 -12.20
N GLU A 117 10.72 -14.61 -12.58
CA GLU A 117 11.66 -15.42 -11.85
C GLU A 117 11.85 -14.93 -10.42
N GLN A 118 12.00 -13.62 -10.25
CA GLN A 118 12.13 -13.02 -8.92
C GLN A 118 10.87 -13.21 -8.10
N PHE A 119 9.72 -13.07 -8.73
CA PHE A 119 8.44 -13.26 -8.06
C PHE A 119 8.30 -14.69 -7.55
N LEU A 120 8.65 -15.67 -8.37
CA LEU A 120 8.58 -17.07 -7.97
C LEU A 120 9.53 -17.37 -6.81
N ARG A 121 10.73 -16.83 -6.85
CA ARG A 121 11.68 -17.00 -5.75
C ARG A 121 11.16 -16.40 -4.46
N LEU A 122 10.61 -15.21 -4.56
CA LEU A 122 10.06 -14.54 -3.39
C LEU A 122 8.88 -15.33 -2.84
N LYS A 123 8.02 -15.83 -3.72
CA LYS A 123 6.88 -16.63 -3.32
C LYS A 123 7.32 -17.89 -2.60
N GLU A 124 8.32 -18.57 -3.11
CA GLU A 124 8.87 -19.75 -2.47
C GLU A 124 9.42 -19.44 -1.08
N ARG A 125 10.14 -18.32 -0.96
CA ARG A 125 10.69 -17.90 0.32
C ARG A 125 9.58 -17.58 1.30
N LEU A 126 8.55 -16.87 0.86
CA LEU A 126 7.42 -16.53 1.71
C LEU A 126 6.64 -17.74 2.13
N GLN A 127 6.49 -18.72 1.23
CA GLN A 127 5.82 -19.97 1.56
C GLN A 127 6.60 -20.74 2.61
N ALA A 128 7.90 -20.78 2.49
CA ALA A 128 8.74 -21.42 3.49
C ALA A 128 8.61 -20.73 4.85
N GLN A 129 8.66 -19.40 4.86
CA GLN A 129 8.45 -18.62 6.07
C GLN A 129 7.03 -18.76 6.59
N GLY A 130 6.07 -18.81 5.69
CA GLY A 130 4.67 -18.98 6.02
C GLY A 130 4.38 -20.32 6.66
N LEU A 131 5.08 -21.35 6.25
CA LEU A 131 4.96 -22.66 6.88
C LEU A 131 5.42 -22.58 8.34
N PHE A 132 6.53 -21.91 8.59
CA PHE A 132 6.96 -21.69 9.96
C PHE A 132 5.93 -20.90 10.74
N ALA A 133 5.42 -19.84 10.18
CA ALA A 133 4.42 -19.03 10.83
C ALA A 133 3.14 -19.83 11.11
N ALA A 134 2.73 -20.64 10.16
CA ALA A 134 1.54 -21.49 10.31
C ALA A 134 1.74 -22.53 11.42
N GLU A 135 2.92 -23.09 11.50
CA GLU A 135 3.24 -24.06 12.53
C GLU A 135 3.27 -23.44 13.92
N ARG A 136 3.58 -22.15 13.99
CA ARG A 136 3.60 -21.44 15.27
C ARG A 136 2.22 -21.08 15.77
N LYS A 137 1.23 -21.13 14.92
CA LYS A 137 -0.15 -20.87 15.32
C LYS A 137 -0.76 -22.06 16.03
#